data_db526d9c0f44fa60b859e478fb1e0c83
#
_entry.id   db526d9c0f44fa60b859e478fb1e0c83
#
_cell.length_a   1.000
_cell.length_b   1.000
_cell.length_c   1.000
_cell.angle_alpha   90.00
_cell.angle_beta   90.00
_cell.angle_gamma   90.00
#
_symmetry.space_group_name_H-M   'P 1'
#
loop_
_entity.id
_entity.type
_entity.pdbx_description
1 polymer ?
#
loop_
_entity_poly.entity_id
_entity_poly.type
_entity_poly.pdbx_seq_one_letter_code
_entity_poly.pdbx_strand_id
1 'polypeptide(L)'
;QMRPYIMCHMVMSMNGLVTGDFLWTKESEIASSIYFSLHREYRKNGFDGFVCGRTTMEESFTKGSPWNLESTPNLEALEENQKPFYAVAFDPKGKLGWKRNFISDEDPGYDKCRILEVLSEQVNKQYVEYLKKHQIPFIVNGKDFINVENSLEQMYEKFGIRKLLLEGGSVVNGHFFKANVVDEISLVIVPQVAFGGKPLFAEGTLANFELVKLKQESGCIVCQYRKRV
;
A
#
# COMPACT_ATOMS: atom_id res chain seq x y z
N GLN A 1 16.26 -2.17 15.38
CA GLN A 1 15.47 -3.12 14.59
C GLN A 1 15.53 -2.70 13.12
N MET A 2 15.99 -3.61 12.23
CA MET A 2 16.10 -3.32 10.80
C MET A 2 14.72 -3.50 10.14
N ARG A 3 14.21 -2.44 9.51
CA ARG A 3 12.96 -2.41 8.79
C ARG A 3 13.06 -1.52 7.54
N PRO A 4 12.15 -1.64 6.58
CA PRO A 4 12.06 -0.70 5.48
C PRO A 4 11.78 0.72 5.96
N TYR A 5 12.27 1.69 5.21
CA TYR A 5 11.85 3.08 5.31
C TYR A 5 10.43 3.23 4.74
N ILE A 6 9.52 3.84 5.48
CA ILE A 6 8.11 3.94 5.12
C ILE A 6 7.72 5.37 4.80
N MET A 7 7.25 5.60 3.58
CA MET A 7 6.63 6.84 3.16
C MET A 7 5.13 6.61 2.92
N CYS A 8 4.28 7.26 3.72
CA CYS A 8 2.84 7.28 3.47
C CYS A 8 2.54 8.22 2.30
N HIS A 9 2.02 7.70 1.21
CA HIS A 9 1.74 8.45 -0.02
C HIS A 9 0.24 8.39 -0.32
N MET A 10 -0.46 9.53 -0.23
CA MET A 10 -1.92 9.59 -0.28
C MET A 10 -2.44 10.85 -0.98
N VAL A 11 -3.63 10.73 -1.56
CA VAL A 11 -4.51 11.85 -1.91
C VAL A 11 -5.43 12.13 -0.72
N MET A 12 -5.62 13.40 -0.37
CA MET A 12 -6.38 13.81 0.80
C MET A 12 -7.19 15.08 0.51
N SER A 13 -8.38 15.20 1.07
CA SER A 13 -9.12 16.46 1.08
C SER A 13 -8.45 17.51 1.97
N MET A 14 -8.81 18.79 1.84
CA MET A 14 -8.28 19.88 2.68
C MET A 14 -8.46 19.64 4.18
N ASN A 15 -9.51 18.93 4.55
CA ASN A 15 -9.82 18.62 5.95
C ASN A 15 -9.40 17.21 6.38
N GLY A 16 -8.51 16.55 5.63
CA GLY A 16 -7.82 15.34 6.05
C GLY A 16 -8.52 14.02 5.78
N LEU A 17 -9.50 13.98 4.87
CA LEU A 17 -10.18 12.73 4.51
C LEU A 17 -9.54 12.08 3.28
N VAL A 18 -9.44 10.75 3.31
CA VAL A 18 -8.91 9.94 2.21
C VAL A 18 -9.97 9.10 1.50
N THR A 19 -11.19 9.06 2.05
CA THR A 19 -12.37 8.46 1.43
C THR A 19 -13.54 9.44 1.45
N GLY A 20 -14.56 9.17 0.66
CA GLY A 20 -15.77 9.97 0.59
C GLY A 20 -16.16 10.34 -0.83
N ASP A 21 -17.21 11.12 -0.97
CA ASP A 21 -17.77 11.53 -2.24
C ASP A 21 -16.85 12.41 -3.09
N PHE A 22 -15.90 13.11 -2.47
CA PHE A 22 -14.92 13.92 -3.20
C PHE A 22 -14.04 13.12 -4.16
N LEU A 23 -13.88 11.81 -3.95
CA LEU A 23 -13.08 10.94 -4.82
C LEU A 23 -13.64 10.81 -6.26
N TRP A 24 -14.91 11.17 -6.47
CA TRP A 24 -15.57 11.07 -7.76
C TRP A 24 -15.64 12.41 -8.52
N THR A 25 -14.94 13.42 -8.03
CA THR A 25 -14.91 14.75 -8.61
C THR A 25 -13.78 14.91 -9.64
N LYS A 26 -13.91 15.92 -10.50
CA LYS A 26 -12.87 16.30 -11.45
C LYS A 26 -11.58 16.74 -10.75
N GLU A 27 -11.73 17.45 -9.63
CA GLU A 27 -10.60 17.90 -8.81
C GLU A 27 -9.82 16.72 -8.24
N SER A 28 -10.51 15.69 -7.79
CA SER A 28 -9.90 14.45 -7.31
C SER A 28 -9.23 13.66 -8.44
N GLU A 29 -9.80 13.67 -9.65
CA GLU A 29 -9.16 13.07 -10.83
C GLU A 29 -7.83 13.72 -11.16
N ILE A 30 -7.77 15.06 -11.11
CA ILE A 30 -6.53 15.83 -11.29
C ILE A 30 -5.51 15.45 -10.21
N ALA A 31 -5.93 15.43 -8.96
CA ALA A 31 -5.07 15.06 -7.84
C ALA A 31 -4.55 13.62 -7.95
N SER A 32 -5.39 12.69 -8.38
CA SER A 32 -4.99 11.29 -8.62
C SER A 32 -3.95 11.17 -9.73
N SER A 33 -4.06 11.97 -10.79
CA SER A 33 -3.06 12.01 -11.85
C SER A 33 -1.69 12.45 -11.32
N ILE A 34 -1.65 13.45 -10.44
CA ILE A 34 -0.41 13.88 -9.76
C ILE A 34 0.12 12.77 -8.86
N TYR A 35 -0.76 12.15 -8.09
CA TYR A 35 -0.44 11.05 -7.19
C TYR A 35 0.20 9.86 -7.92
N PHE A 36 -0.37 9.41 -9.02
CA PHE A 36 0.16 8.31 -9.82
C PHE A 36 1.49 8.67 -10.49
N SER A 37 1.66 9.92 -10.92
CA SER A 37 2.95 10.42 -11.43
C SER A 37 4.04 10.33 -10.37
N LEU A 38 3.74 10.73 -9.13
CA LEU A 38 4.66 10.62 -8.00
C LEU A 38 4.97 9.16 -7.64
N HIS A 39 3.97 8.28 -7.66
CA HIS A 39 4.17 6.85 -7.43
C HIS A 39 5.17 6.25 -8.44
N ARG A 40 5.01 6.56 -9.72
CA ARG A 40 5.96 6.14 -10.76
C ARG A 40 7.37 6.68 -10.54
N GLU A 41 7.48 7.93 -10.11
CA GLU A 41 8.76 8.56 -9.77
C GLU A 41 9.43 7.87 -8.58
N TYR A 42 8.70 7.58 -7.51
CA TYR A 42 9.21 6.86 -6.34
C TYR A 42 9.68 5.45 -6.70
N ARG A 43 8.93 4.73 -7.52
CA ARG A 43 9.33 3.42 -8.03
C ARG A 43 10.67 3.49 -8.77
N LYS A 44 10.88 4.49 -9.61
CA LYS A 44 12.14 4.72 -10.34
C LYS A 44 13.30 5.12 -9.41
N ASN A 45 12.99 5.77 -8.30
CA ASN A 45 13.98 6.36 -7.40
C ASN A 45 14.27 5.49 -6.16
N GLY A 46 14.14 4.18 -6.29
CA GLY A 46 14.65 3.23 -5.31
C GLY A 46 13.67 2.77 -4.24
N PHE A 47 12.38 3.04 -4.39
CA PHE A 47 11.36 2.32 -3.61
C PHE A 47 11.25 0.89 -4.12
N ASP A 48 10.99 -0.04 -3.23
CA ASP A 48 10.98 -1.48 -3.50
C ASP A 48 9.58 -2.07 -3.59
N GLY A 49 8.56 -1.27 -3.31
CA GLY A 49 7.17 -1.69 -3.34
C GLY A 49 6.23 -0.68 -2.71
N PHE A 50 4.95 -1.06 -2.71
CA PHE A 50 3.90 -0.35 -2.00
C PHE A 50 3.09 -1.32 -1.16
N VAL A 51 2.44 -0.83 -0.12
CA VAL A 51 1.57 -1.62 0.74
C VAL A 51 0.19 -0.98 0.83
N CYS A 52 -0.83 -1.81 0.68
CA CYS A 52 -2.22 -1.46 0.91
C CYS A 52 -2.91 -2.50 1.78
N GLY A 53 -4.02 -2.10 2.39
CA GLY A 53 -4.92 -3.00 3.08
C GLY A 53 -5.79 -3.81 2.11
N ARG A 54 -6.46 -4.83 2.63
CA ARG A 54 -7.31 -5.74 1.84
C ARG A 54 -8.36 -5.00 1.00
N THR A 55 -9.10 -4.09 1.60
CA THR A 55 -10.18 -3.37 0.88
C THR A 55 -9.65 -2.58 -0.32
N THR A 56 -8.54 -1.87 -0.15
CA THR A 56 -7.91 -1.11 -1.23
C THR A 56 -7.38 -2.02 -2.34
N MET A 57 -6.75 -3.14 -1.98
CA MET A 57 -6.29 -4.14 -2.96
C MET A 57 -7.45 -4.78 -3.73
N GLU A 58 -8.55 -5.05 -3.04
CA GLU A 58 -9.77 -5.60 -3.64
C GLU A 58 -10.40 -4.64 -4.64
N GLU A 59 -10.58 -3.38 -4.26
CA GLU A 59 -11.14 -2.34 -5.13
C GLU A 59 -10.26 -2.05 -6.35
N SER A 60 -8.95 -2.01 -6.16
CA SER A 60 -8.00 -1.60 -7.20
C SER A 60 -7.58 -2.74 -8.12
N PHE A 61 -7.42 -3.96 -7.64
CA PHE A 61 -6.77 -5.04 -8.39
C PHE A 61 -7.59 -6.32 -8.54
N THR A 62 -8.07 -6.93 -7.46
CA THR A 62 -8.82 -8.20 -7.57
C THR A 62 -10.29 -8.00 -7.96
N LYS A 63 -10.81 -6.77 -7.81
CA LYS A 63 -12.17 -6.40 -8.22
C LYS A 63 -13.26 -7.29 -7.60
N GLY A 64 -13.07 -7.71 -6.34
CA GLY A 64 -13.99 -8.58 -5.65
C GLY A 64 -14.00 -10.03 -6.09
N SER A 65 -13.05 -10.46 -6.92
CA SER A 65 -12.92 -11.86 -7.31
C SER A 65 -12.64 -12.74 -6.11
N PRO A 66 -13.43 -13.81 -5.88
CA PRO A 66 -13.14 -14.77 -4.82
C PRO A 66 -11.93 -15.63 -5.21
N TRP A 67 -11.19 -16.10 -4.21
CA TRP A 67 -10.18 -17.12 -4.44
C TRP A 67 -10.83 -18.49 -4.61
N ASN A 68 -10.22 -19.34 -5.42
CA ASN A 68 -10.65 -20.71 -5.65
C ASN A 68 -9.42 -21.62 -5.79
N LEU A 69 -9.32 -22.61 -4.91
CA LEU A 69 -8.20 -23.56 -4.90
C LEU A 69 -8.08 -24.37 -6.21
N GLU A 70 -9.21 -24.59 -6.88
CA GLU A 70 -9.25 -25.33 -8.17
C GLU A 70 -8.85 -24.45 -9.37
N SER A 71 -8.71 -23.15 -9.19
CA SER A 71 -8.34 -22.25 -10.28
C SER A 71 -6.92 -22.53 -10.80
N THR A 72 -6.76 -22.42 -12.11
CA THR A 72 -5.43 -22.51 -12.75
C THR A 72 -4.72 -21.17 -12.62
N PRO A 73 -3.52 -21.12 -12.03
CA PRO A 73 -2.79 -19.87 -11.89
C PRO A 73 -2.21 -19.40 -13.24
N ASN A 74 -2.21 -18.09 -13.43
CA ASN A 74 -1.45 -17.45 -14.48
C ASN A 74 -0.14 -16.92 -13.87
N LEU A 75 0.96 -17.60 -14.17
CA LEU A 75 2.26 -17.36 -13.56
C LEU A 75 3.21 -16.65 -14.53
N GLU A 76 4.00 -15.75 -13.98
CA GLU A 76 5.10 -15.12 -14.69
C GLU A 76 6.37 -15.24 -13.84
N ALA A 77 7.44 -15.76 -14.45
CA ALA A 77 8.73 -15.81 -13.81
C ALA A 77 9.37 -14.41 -13.75
N LEU A 78 10.12 -14.14 -12.69
CA LEU A 78 11.02 -12.98 -12.65
C LEU A 78 12.20 -13.24 -13.60
N GLU A 79 12.59 -12.23 -14.35
CA GLU A 79 13.84 -12.28 -15.10
C GLU A 79 15.04 -12.34 -14.14
N GLU A 80 16.06 -13.14 -14.46
CA GLU A 80 17.18 -13.48 -13.55
C GLU A 80 17.90 -12.28 -12.91
N ASN A 81 17.84 -11.11 -13.51
CA ASN A 81 18.54 -9.91 -13.04
C ASN A 81 17.60 -8.75 -12.68
N GLN A 82 16.29 -9.01 -12.64
CA GLN A 82 15.30 -7.97 -12.35
C GLN A 82 14.97 -7.93 -10.86
N LYS A 83 15.24 -6.80 -10.22
CA LYS A 83 14.77 -6.54 -8.87
C LYS A 83 13.25 -6.36 -8.90
N PRO A 84 12.46 -7.15 -8.16
CA PRO A 84 11.02 -6.99 -8.12
C PRO A 84 10.61 -5.69 -7.43
N PHE A 85 9.51 -5.08 -7.89
CA PHE A 85 8.76 -4.09 -7.14
C PHE A 85 7.53 -4.79 -6.57
N TYR A 86 7.38 -4.75 -5.25
CA TYR A 86 6.37 -5.53 -4.54
C TYR A 86 5.05 -4.76 -4.37
N ALA A 87 3.95 -5.48 -4.57
CA ALA A 87 2.62 -5.10 -4.10
C ALA A 87 2.33 -5.89 -2.83
N VAL A 88 2.47 -5.25 -1.70
CA VAL A 88 2.29 -5.88 -0.39
C VAL A 88 0.86 -5.71 0.07
N ALA A 89 0.12 -6.80 0.20
CA ALA A 89 -1.28 -6.81 0.62
C ALA A 89 -1.41 -7.22 2.08
N PHE A 90 -1.92 -6.32 2.92
CA PHE A 90 -2.30 -6.64 4.29
C PHE A 90 -3.70 -7.23 4.29
N ASP A 91 -3.76 -8.56 4.31
CA ASP A 91 -4.97 -9.36 4.16
C ASP A 91 -5.07 -10.39 5.29
N PRO A 92 -5.40 -9.95 6.53
CA PRO A 92 -5.25 -10.77 7.73
C PRO A 92 -5.89 -12.15 7.65
N LYS A 93 -7.05 -12.25 7.03
CA LYS A 93 -7.84 -13.49 6.95
C LYS A 93 -7.70 -14.23 5.61
N GLY A 94 -6.92 -13.70 4.67
CA GLY A 94 -6.73 -14.31 3.36
C GLY A 94 -8.00 -14.33 2.51
N LYS A 95 -8.42 -13.19 2.00
CA LYS A 95 -9.65 -13.03 1.22
C LYS A 95 -9.44 -12.63 -0.23
N LEU A 96 -8.26 -12.15 -0.60
CA LEU A 96 -7.97 -11.63 -1.93
C LEU A 96 -7.83 -12.75 -2.97
N GLY A 97 -8.65 -12.67 -4.00
CA GLY A 97 -8.67 -13.66 -5.09
C GLY A 97 -7.71 -13.32 -6.22
N TRP A 98 -6.41 -13.41 -5.98
CA TRP A 98 -5.38 -13.21 -6.98
C TRP A 98 -5.43 -14.30 -8.07
N LYS A 99 -5.49 -13.90 -9.31
CA LYS A 99 -5.45 -14.83 -10.46
C LYS A 99 -4.03 -15.03 -11.00
N ARG A 100 -3.10 -14.16 -10.58
CA ARG A 100 -1.71 -14.10 -11.04
C ARG A 100 -0.81 -13.89 -9.84
N ASN A 101 0.48 -14.19 -10.00
CA ASN A 101 1.50 -13.86 -9.01
C ASN A 101 2.08 -12.44 -9.19
N PHE A 102 1.52 -11.67 -10.10
CA PHE A 102 1.87 -10.28 -10.38
C PHE A 102 0.63 -9.45 -10.68
N ILE A 103 0.74 -8.13 -10.59
CA ILE A 103 -0.28 -7.20 -11.02
C ILE A 103 -0.12 -6.92 -12.52
N SER A 104 -1.22 -7.02 -13.27
CA SER A 104 -1.32 -6.55 -14.63
C SER A 104 -2.14 -5.26 -14.64
N ASP A 105 -1.52 -4.15 -14.99
CA ASP A 105 -2.13 -2.83 -14.96
C ASP A 105 -1.67 -1.98 -16.15
N GLU A 106 -2.49 -1.04 -16.57
CA GLU A 106 -2.13 -0.08 -17.63
C GLU A 106 -1.12 0.95 -17.15
N ASP A 107 -1.13 1.28 -15.84
CA ASP A 107 -0.18 2.19 -15.24
C ASP A 107 1.15 1.48 -14.96
N PRO A 108 2.26 1.93 -15.58
CA PRO A 108 3.58 1.31 -15.36
C PRO A 108 4.06 1.42 -13.91
N GLY A 109 3.45 2.25 -13.08
CA GLY A 109 3.72 2.31 -11.65
C GLY A 109 3.26 1.05 -10.89
N TYR A 110 2.24 0.38 -11.40
CA TYR A 110 1.65 -0.82 -10.78
C TYR A 110 1.85 -2.08 -11.61
N ASP A 111 2.07 -1.95 -12.92
CA ASP A 111 2.25 -3.10 -13.79
C ASP A 111 3.48 -3.93 -13.40
N LYS A 112 3.33 -5.24 -13.49
CA LYS A 112 4.38 -6.22 -13.15
C LYS A 112 4.87 -6.19 -11.70
N CYS A 113 4.12 -5.55 -10.79
CA CYS A 113 4.40 -5.66 -9.37
C CYS A 113 4.24 -7.11 -8.90
N ARG A 114 5.17 -7.60 -8.08
CA ARG A 114 5.09 -8.92 -7.47
C ARG A 114 4.24 -8.89 -6.21
N ILE A 115 3.26 -9.74 -6.15
CA ILE A 115 2.35 -9.82 -5.00
C ILE A 115 3.07 -10.48 -3.82
N LEU A 116 2.99 -9.84 -2.66
CA LEU A 116 3.39 -10.37 -1.36
C LEU A 116 2.21 -10.25 -0.40
N GLU A 117 1.68 -11.37 0.07
CA GLU A 117 0.58 -11.41 1.02
C GLU A 117 1.09 -11.39 2.46
N VAL A 118 0.50 -10.53 3.29
CA VAL A 118 0.74 -10.52 4.73
C VAL A 118 -0.55 -10.92 5.44
N LEU A 119 -0.46 -11.98 6.21
CA LEU A 119 -1.57 -12.69 6.83
C LEU A 119 -1.40 -12.72 8.35
N SER A 120 -2.50 -12.88 9.07
CA SER A 120 -2.49 -13.26 10.49
C SER A 120 -2.65 -14.78 10.65
N GLU A 121 -2.50 -15.26 11.88
CA GLU A 121 -2.77 -16.67 12.22
C GLU A 121 -4.25 -17.07 12.09
N GLN A 122 -5.15 -16.09 11.83
CA GLN A 122 -6.56 -16.32 11.52
C GLN A 122 -6.82 -16.77 10.09
N VAL A 123 -5.79 -16.84 9.26
CA VAL A 123 -5.93 -17.22 7.85
C VAL A 123 -6.43 -18.64 7.70
N ASN A 124 -7.33 -18.86 6.74
CA ASN A 124 -7.74 -20.22 6.34
C ASN A 124 -6.54 -20.96 5.74
N LYS A 125 -6.27 -22.17 6.23
CA LYS A 125 -5.18 -23.02 5.73
C LYS A 125 -5.27 -23.31 4.23
N GLN A 126 -6.49 -23.43 3.69
CA GLN A 126 -6.69 -23.60 2.25
C GLN A 126 -6.27 -22.38 1.44
N TYR A 127 -6.38 -21.19 2.00
CA TYR A 127 -5.88 -19.98 1.35
C TYR A 127 -4.35 -19.99 1.26
N VAL A 128 -3.67 -20.50 2.25
CA VAL A 128 -2.20 -20.67 2.20
C VAL A 128 -1.82 -21.63 1.07
N GLU A 129 -2.55 -22.74 0.91
CA GLU A 129 -2.34 -23.67 -0.22
C GLU A 129 -2.64 -23.01 -1.57
N TYR A 130 -3.67 -22.16 -1.62
CA TYR A 130 -3.97 -21.36 -2.81
C TYR A 130 -2.79 -20.42 -3.17
N LEU A 131 -2.21 -19.70 -2.20
CA LEU A 131 -1.05 -18.85 -2.42
C LEU A 131 0.17 -19.64 -2.91
N LYS A 132 0.43 -20.80 -2.33
CA LYS A 132 1.51 -21.69 -2.78
C LYS A 132 1.31 -22.15 -4.22
N LYS A 133 0.10 -22.58 -4.57
CA LYS A 133 -0.26 -22.97 -5.94
C LYS A 133 -0.05 -21.84 -6.94
N HIS A 134 -0.38 -20.61 -6.54
CA HIS A 134 -0.21 -19.40 -7.35
C HIS A 134 1.19 -18.80 -7.28
N GLN A 135 2.13 -19.45 -6.57
CA GLN A 135 3.50 -18.96 -6.37
C GLN A 135 3.54 -17.51 -5.84
N ILE A 136 2.61 -17.20 -4.93
CA ILE A 136 2.56 -15.92 -4.25
C ILE A 136 3.24 -16.07 -2.89
N PRO A 137 4.36 -15.39 -2.64
CA PRO A 137 5.00 -15.40 -1.33
C PRO A 137 4.11 -14.76 -0.29
N PHE A 138 4.25 -15.19 0.96
CA PHE A 138 3.45 -14.70 2.06
C PHE A 138 4.22 -14.69 3.38
N ILE A 139 3.77 -13.83 4.28
CA ILE A 139 4.21 -13.73 5.67
C ILE A 139 2.98 -14.00 6.53
N VAL A 140 3.11 -14.88 7.52
CA VAL A 140 2.06 -15.13 8.53
C VAL A 140 2.61 -14.72 9.89
N ASN A 141 1.99 -13.75 10.53
CA ASN A 141 2.31 -13.38 11.90
C ASN A 141 1.16 -12.65 12.59
N GLY A 142 1.18 -12.68 13.94
CA GLY A 142 0.14 -12.08 14.75
C GLY A 142 -1.06 -13.00 14.93
N LYS A 143 -1.48 -13.18 16.16
CA LYS A 143 -2.55 -14.11 16.53
C LYS A 143 -3.91 -13.68 15.98
N ASP A 144 -4.33 -12.47 16.30
CA ASP A 144 -5.64 -11.94 15.90
C ASP A 144 -5.51 -10.83 14.86
N PHE A 145 -4.38 -10.13 14.87
CA PHE A 145 -4.05 -9.02 13.97
C PHE A 145 -2.63 -9.18 13.45
N ILE A 146 -2.35 -8.64 12.28
CA ILE A 146 -1.00 -8.62 11.73
C ILE A 146 -0.10 -7.77 12.65
N ASN A 147 1.04 -8.34 13.03
CA ASN A 147 2.08 -7.58 13.70
C ASN A 147 2.88 -6.80 12.65
N VAL A 148 2.68 -5.47 12.61
CA VAL A 148 3.29 -4.58 11.62
C VAL A 148 4.83 -4.62 11.71
N GLU A 149 5.37 -4.48 12.90
CA GLU A 149 6.82 -4.40 13.12
C GLU A 149 7.53 -5.68 12.68
N ASN A 150 7.02 -6.84 13.10
CA ASN A 150 7.57 -8.13 12.69
C ASN A 150 7.42 -8.36 11.17
N SER A 151 6.30 -7.96 10.58
CA SER A 151 6.10 -8.05 9.13
C SER A 151 7.13 -7.24 8.37
N LEU A 152 7.40 -6.01 8.81
CA LEU A 152 8.40 -5.13 8.20
C LEU A 152 9.83 -5.70 8.33
N GLU A 153 10.16 -6.26 9.49
CA GLU A 153 11.45 -6.95 9.70
C GLU A 153 11.62 -8.11 8.72
N GLN A 154 10.61 -8.96 8.56
CA GLN A 154 10.63 -10.06 7.59
C GLN A 154 10.73 -9.57 6.14
N MET A 155 10.05 -8.48 5.78
CA MET A 155 10.18 -7.87 4.46
C MET A 155 11.62 -7.40 4.20
N TYR A 156 12.23 -6.81 5.21
CA TYR A 156 13.62 -6.35 5.13
C TYR A 156 14.61 -7.51 4.97
N GLU A 157 14.48 -8.53 5.81
CA GLU A 157 15.43 -9.64 5.88
C GLU A 157 15.26 -10.66 4.75
N LYS A 158 14.01 -11.04 4.46
CA LYS A 158 13.71 -12.14 3.54
C LYS A 158 13.44 -11.69 2.09
N PHE A 159 12.97 -10.46 1.90
CA PHE A 159 12.58 -9.95 0.59
C PHE A 159 13.46 -8.81 0.09
N GLY A 160 14.40 -8.35 0.90
CA GLY A 160 15.30 -7.27 0.52
C GLY A 160 14.61 -5.92 0.34
N ILE A 161 13.42 -5.74 0.91
CA ILE A 161 12.67 -4.49 0.84
C ILE A 161 13.31 -3.46 1.77
N ARG A 162 13.75 -2.34 1.22
CA ARG A 162 14.44 -1.26 1.95
C ARG A 162 13.60 0.00 2.07
N LYS A 163 12.77 0.28 1.06
CA LYS A 163 11.87 1.44 1.02
C LYS A 163 10.50 1.02 0.51
N LEU A 164 9.45 1.40 1.21
CA LEU A 164 8.09 0.99 0.92
C LEU A 164 7.14 2.19 0.98
N LEU A 165 6.28 2.32 -0.03
CA LEU A 165 5.19 3.28 -0.04
C LEU A 165 4.00 2.70 0.74
N LEU A 166 3.44 3.47 1.66
CA LEU A 166 2.19 3.12 2.34
C LEU A 166 1.06 3.86 1.63
N GLU A 167 0.20 3.12 0.93
CA GLU A 167 -0.81 3.70 0.03
C GLU A 167 -2.25 3.37 0.43
N GLY A 168 -2.50 3.18 1.71
CA GLY A 168 -3.84 3.14 2.27
C GLY A 168 -4.49 1.75 2.39
N GLY A 169 -5.70 1.66 2.85
CA GLY A 169 -6.50 2.81 3.31
C GLY A 169 -6.23 3.29 4.73
N SER A 170 -7.20 4.02 5.24
CA SER A 170 -7.12 4.65 6.55
C SER A 170 -6.75 3.71 7.70
N VAL A 171 -7.25 2.49 7.69
CA VAL A 171 -7.03 1.50 8.76
C VAL A 171 -5.60 1.00 8.73
N VAL A 172 -5.08 0.55 7.60
CA VAL A 172 -3.69 0.09 7.49
C VAL A 172 -2.70 1.24 7.70
N ASN A 173 -3.00 2.44 7.20
CA ASN A 173 -2.22 3.63 7.50
C ASN A 173 -2.16 3.88 9.01
N GLY A 174 -3.29 3.75 9.71
CA GLY A 174 -3.38 3.88 11.16
C GLY A 174 -2.55 2.83 11.91
N HIS A 175 -2.59 1.57 11.48
CA HIS A 175 -1.77 0.50 12.06
C HIS A 175 -0.27 0.80 11.98
N PHE A 176 0.20 1.29 10.83
CA PHE A 176 1.59 1.70 10.64
C PHE A 176 1.94 2.92 11.50
N PHE A 177 1.04 3.89 11.57
CA PHE A 177 1.25 5.10 12.36
C PHE A 177 1.31 4.79 13.85
N LYS A 178 0.41 3.96 14.36
CA LYS A 178 0.40 3.48 15.74
C LYS A 178 1.66 2.67 16.10
N ALA A 179 2.17 1.87 15.16
CA ALA A 179 3.43 1.15 15.33
C ALA A 179 4.68 2.06 15.26
N ASN A 180 4.50 3.36 15.05
CA ASN A 180 5.57 4.35 14.99
C ASN A 180 6.60 4.09 13.89
N VAL A 181 6.16 3.58 12.75
CA VAL A 181 7.05 3.19 11.62
C VAL A 181 6.91 4.06 10.38
N VAL A 182 6.08 5.10 10.42
CA VAL A 182 5.93 6.05 9.31
C VAL A 182 7.02 7.11 9.40
N ASP A 183 7.92 7.11 8.43
CA ASP A 183 9.11 7.99 8.39
C ASP A 183 8.86 9.27 7.60
N GLU A 184 8.09 9.20 6.53
CA GLU A 184 7.68 10.35 5.71
C GLU A 184 6.20 10.28 5.33
N ILE A 185 5.65 11.43 5.01
CA ILE A 185 4.30 11.59 4.50
C ILE A 185 4.36 12.42 3.22
N SER A 186 3.89 11.87 2.11
CA SER A 186 3.77 12.52 0.80
C SER A 186 2.29 12.70 0.49
N LEU A 187 1.83 13.93 0.37
CA LEU A 187 0.42 14.25 0.19
C LEU A 187 0.17 15.03 -1.08
N VAL A 188 -0.91 14.66 -1.76
CA VAL A 188 -1.58 15.49 -2.76
C VAL A 188 -2.90 15.93 -2.15
N ILE A 189 -3.02 17.21 -1.84
CA ILE A 189 -4.19 17.77 -1.17
C ILE A 189 -5.11 18.37 -2.22
N VAL A 190 -6.31 17.78 -2.33
CA VAL A 190 -7.38 18.24 -3.22
C VAL A 190 -7.99 19.53 -2.67
N PRO A 191 -8.27 20.56 -3.50
CA PRO A 191 -8.86 21.81 -3.02
C PRO A 191 -10.36 21.67 -2.71
N GLN A 192 -10.70 20.71 -1.85
CA GLN A 192 -12.08 20.40 -1.45
C GLN A 192 -12.16 20.09 0.03
N VAL A 193 -13.26 20.50 0.66
CA VAL A 193 -13.69 20.07 1.99
C VAL A 193 -14.67 18.93 1.80
N ALA A 194 -14.38 17.77 2.38
CA ALA A 194 -15.20 16.56 2.25
C ALA A 194 -15.80 16.14 3.59
N PHE A 195 -16.84 15.33 3.54
CA PHE A 195 -17.56 14.86 4.73
C PHE A 195 -17.89 13.36 4.62
N GLY A 196 -18.12 12.73 5.76
CA GLY A 196 -18.55 11.33 5.83
C GLY A 196 -17.50 10.28 5.46
N GLY A 197 -16.26 10.70 5.21
CA GLY A 197 -15.17 9.80 4.86
C GLY A 197 -14.27 9.45 6.04
N LYS A 198 -13.21 8.69 5.75
CA LYS A 198 -12.21 8.26 6.73
C LYS A 198 -10.99 9.16 6.72
N PRO A 199 -10.34 9.37 7.89
CA PRO A 199 -9.13 10.19 7.99
C PRO A 199 -7.91 9.49 7.36
N LEU A 200 -6.85 10.25 7.14
CA LEU A 200 -5.56 9.74 6.65
C LEU A 200 -5.05 8.57 7.49
N PHE A 201 -5.17 8.67 8.82
CA PHE A 201 -4.82 7.62 9.78
C PHE A 201 -6.03 7.38 10.70
N ALA A 202 -6.57 6.15 10.70
CA ALA A 202 -7.71 5.80 11.55
C ALA A 202 -7.34 5.77 13.06
N GLU A 203 -6.08 5.54 13.38
CA GLU A 203 -5.55 5.52 14.74
C GLU A 203 -4.10 6.00 14.77
N GLY A 204 -3.60 6.31 15.95
CA GLY A 204 -2.21 6.74 16.14
C GLY A 204 -2.07 7.61 17.40
N THR A 205 -0.87 8.13 17.58
CA THR A 205 -0.52 9.06 18.65
C THR A 205 0.11 10.32 18.06
N LEU A 206 0.12 11.40 18.83
CA LEU A 206 0.74 12.66 18.41
C LEU A 206 2.19 12.43 17.98
N ALA A 207 2.55 12.93 16.80
CA ALA A 207 3.91 12.90 16.26
C ALA A 207 4.23 14.22 15.55
N ASN A 208 5.50 14.59 15.56
CA ASN A 208 5.98 15.81 14.93
C ASN A 208 6.70 15.51 13.63
N PHE A 209 6.41 16.31 12.64
CA PHE A 209 7.02 16.24 11.31
C PHE A 209 7.58 17.60 10.93
N GLU A 210 8.52 17.63 10.03
CA GLU A 210 9.03 18.84 9.39
C GLU A 210 8.73 18.85 7.91
N LEU A 211 8.39 20.01 7.38
CA LEU A 211 8.15 20.20 5.95
C LEU A 211 9.46 20.08 5.17
N VAL A 212 9.51 19.16 4.21
CA VAL A 212 10.68 18.91 3.38
C VAL A 212 10.51 19.51 1.98
N LYS A 213 9.28 19.41 1.42
CA LYS A 213 8.98 19.87 0.07
C LYS A 213 7.55 20.38 -0.01
N LEU A 214 7.36 21.45 -0.76
CA LEU A 214 6.06 22.06 -1.01
C LEU A 214 6.04 22.62 -2.42
N LYS A 215 4.97 22.29 -3.16
CA LYS A 215 4.66 22.96 -4.43
C LYS A 215 3.15 23.02 -4.64
N GLN A 216 2.75 23.93 -5.52
CA GLN A 216 1.39 23.99 -6.07
C GLN A 216 1.39 23.37 -7.45
N GLU A 217 0.41 22.55 -7.75
CA GLU A 217 0.24 21.93 -9.07
C GLU A 217 -1.25 21.75 -9.37
N SER A 218 -1.72 22.37 -10.46
CA SER A 218 -3.11 22.26 -10.93
C SER A 218 -4.18 22.50 -9.85
N GLY A 219 -3.94 23.45 -8.95
CA GLY A 219 -4.82 23.79 -7.84
C GLY A 219 -4.64 22.92 -6.61
N CYS A 220 -3.83 21.87 -6.67
CA CYS A 220 -3.52 21.03 -5.52
C CYS A 220 -2.27 21.52 -4.78
N ILE A 221 -2.21 21.24 -3.49
CA ILE A 221 -0.97 21.28 -2.72
C ILE A 221 -0.30 19.92 -2.81
N VAL A 222 0.97 19.91 -3.19
CA VAL A 222 1.81 18.71 -3.18
C VAL A 222 2.91 18.93 -2.16
N CYS A 223 2.92 18.14 -1.08
CA CYS A 223 3.85 18.35 0.02
C CYS A 223 4.41 17.04 0.56
N GLN A 224 5.58 17.17 1.18
CA GLN A 224 6.32 16.08 1.79
C GLN A 224 6.78 16.49 3.17
N TYR A 225 6.52 15.64 4.15
CA TYR A 225 6.92 15.82 5.54
C TYR A 225 7.80 14.66 5.98
N ARG A 226 8.81 14.95 6.77
CA ARG A 226 9.67 13.95 7.40
C ARG A 226 9.46 13.95 8.90
N LYS A 227 9.41 12.77 9.51
CA LYS A 227 9.27 12.63 10.95
C LYS A 227 10.48 13.24 11.67
N ARG A 228 10.22 14.02 12.71
CA ARG A 228 11.25 14.48 13.63
C ARG A 228 11.60 13.35 14.61
N VAL A 229 12.89 13.15 14.79
CA VAL A 229 13.43 12.21 15.79
C VAL A 229 13.48 12.86 17.16
#